data_692010669b80613f10e5f6704049e125
#
_entry.id   692010669b80613f10e5f6704049e125
#
_cell.length_a   1.000
_cell.length_b   1.000
_cell.length_c   1.000
_cell.angle_alpha   90.00
_cell.angle_beta   90.00
_cell.angle_gamma   90.00
#
_symmetry.space_group_name_H-M   'P 1'
#
loop_
_entity.id
_entity.type
_entity.pdbx_description
1 polymer ?
#
loop_
_entity_poly.entity_id
_entity_poly.type
_entity_poly.pdbx_seq_one_letter_code
_entity_poly.pdbx_strand_id
1 'polypeptide(L)'
;MCKVASGIDSQVLGEQEIFGQFKQSLKNGKNIKILKGKLQQISNKVIEISKKARTETDIGLNSLSINGLALKLLSNIFEHPNQQNVLVLGAGYMGINLMQNLYKQGIRNIKSINRSIKKIQISNDYEIFSSTLDTLYDELEYSDILIASCITELPLVGKGAIENALKKRSNKPILIIDLGVPRNIEDEIREIEQVYLYSIDDIEKITQENFGQRSIEADKAMKIIVLDAKTALE
;
A
#
# COMPACT_ATOMS: atom_id res chain seq x y z
N MET A 1 -18.67 4.57 -8.51
CA MET A 1 -17.71 5.67 -8.21
C MET A 1 -17.75 6.08 -6.74
N CYS A 2 -18.90 6.43 -6.13
CA CYS A 2 -18.95 6.84 -4.72
C CYS A 2 -18.46 5.74 -3.77
N LYS A 3 -18.81 4.48 -3.99
CA LYS A 3 -18.33 3.35 -3.18
C LYS A 3 -16.80 3.26 -3.18
N VAL A 4 -16.19 3.34 -4.37
CA VAL A 4 -14.73 3.34 -4.52
C VAL A 4 -14.11 4.54 -3.82
N ALA A 5 -14.60 5.76 -4.14
CA ALA A 5 -14.04 6.98 -3.58
C ALA A 5 -14.20 7.09 -2.05
N SER A 6 -15.22 6.48 -1.46
CA SER A 6 -15.40 6.42 0.00
C SER A 6 -14.58 5.31 0.68
N GLY A 7 -13.99 4.38 -0.09
CA GLY A 7 -13.25 3.24 0.44
C GLY A 7 -14.14 2.07 0.90
N ILE A 8 -15.43 2.04 0.53
CA ILE A 8 -16.33 0.93 0.86
C ILE A 8 -16.07 -0.27 -0.05
N ASP A 9 -15.64 -0.01 -1.28
CA ASP A 9 -15.32 -1.02 -2.30
C ASP A 9 -13.80 -1.23 -2.38
N SER A 10 -13.15 -1.29 -1.23
CA SER A 10 -11.73 -1.48 -1.06
C SER A 10 -11.45 -2.76 -0.30
N GLN A 11 -10.31 -3.38 -0.54
CA GLN A 11 -9.84 -4.53 0.23
C GLN A 11 -9.76 -4.20 1.72
N VAL A 12 -9.25 -3.01 2.07
CA VAL A 12 -9.30 -2.49 3.44
C VAL A 12 -10.47 -1.50 3.56
N LEU A 13 -11.55 -1.90 4.23
CA LEU A 13 -12.73 -1.06 4.39
C LEU A 13 -12.38 0.29 5.01
N GLY A 14 -12.77 1.37 4.29
CA GLY A 14 -12.55 2.74 4.73
C GLY A 14 -11.14 3.27 4.52
N GLU A 15 -10.30 2.61 3.73
CA GLU A 15 -8.92 3.02 3.47
C GLU A 15 -8.82 4.52 3.15
N GLN A 16 -7.96 5.22 3.89
CA GLN A 16 -7.86 6.68 3.79
C GLN A 16 -7.21 7.15 2.49
N GLU A 17 -6.29 6.37 1.95
CA GLU A 17 -5.52 6.74 0.77
C GLU A 17 -6.37 6.80 -0.50
N ILE A 18 -7.39 5.94 -0.62
CA ILE A 18 -8.24 5.85 -1.81
C ILE A 18 -8.94 7.17 -2.12
N PHE A 19 -9.47 7.86 -1.11
CA PHE A 19 -10.11 9.16 -1.33
C PHE A 19 -9.13 10.22 -1.83
N GLY A 20 -7.88 10.17 -1.34
CA GLY A 20 -6.79 11.00 -1.81
C GLY A 20 -6.41 10.71 -3.26
N GLN A 21 -6.24 9.43 -3.59
CA GLN A 21 -5.92 8.96 -4.94
C GLN A 21 -7.01 9.33 -5.93
N PHE A 22 -8.28 9.15 -5.56
CA PHE A 22 -9.42 9.54 -6.38
C PHE A 22 -9.41 11.04 -6.69
N LYS A 23 -9.23 11.91 -5.69
CA LYS A 23 -9.09 13.36 -5.90
C LYS A 23 -7.92 13.72 -6.81
N GLN A 24 -6.78 13.05 -6.63
CA GLN A 24 -5.60 13.31 -7.45
C GLN A 24 -5.81 12.89 -8.91
N SER A 25 -6.49 11.77 -9.16
CA SER A 25 -6.81 11.33 -10.52
C SER A 25 -7.73 12.33 -11.22
N LEU A 26 -8.71 12.90 -10.52
CA LEU A 26 -9.58 13.94 -11.06
C LEU A 26 -8.81 15.25 -11.34
N LYS A 27 -7.88 15.63 -10.48
CA LYS A 27 -7.00 16.78 -10.71
C LYS A 27 -6.14 16.58 -11.96
N ASN A 28 -5.56 15.40 -12.12
CA ASN A 28 -4.80 15.06 -13.31
C ASN A 28 -5.69 15.11 -14.58
N GLY A 29 -6.89 14.55 -14.53
CA GLY A 29 -7.87 14.59 -15.62
C GLY A 29 -8.27 16.02 -16.02
N LYS A 30 -8.36 16.96 -15.05
CA LYS A 30 -8.58 18.40 -15.33
C LYS A 30 -7.37 19.01 -16.02
N ASN A 31 -6.17 18.75 -15.56
CA ASN A 31 -4.92 19.30 -16.10
C ASN A 31 -4.73 18.93 -17.58
N ILE A 32 -5.03 17.70 -17.96
CA ILE A 32 -4.96 17.22 -19.35
C ILE A 32 -6.26 17.49 -20.14
N LYS A 33 -7.19 18.26 -19.59
CA LYS A 33 -8.44 18.73 -20.22
C LYS A 33 -9.41 17.62 -20.68
N ILE A 34 -9.29 16.40 -20.14
CA ILE A 34 -10.23 15.31 -20.41
C ILE A 34 -11.50 15.48 -19.58
N LEU A 35 -11.38 15.94 -18.34
CA LEU A 35 -12.49 16.09 -17.40
C LEU A 35 -13.25 17.41 -17.65
N LYS A 36 -14.34 17.36 -18.42
CA LYS A 36 -15.16 18.53 -18.81
C LYS A 36 -16.67 18.23 -18.72
N GLY A 37 -17.47 19.29 -18.71
CA GLY A 37 -18.93 19.23 -18.83
C GLY A 37 -19.58 18.33 -17.78
N LYS A 38 -20.49 17.45 -18.19
CA LYS A 38 -21.22 16.52 -17.32
C LYS A 38 -20.30 15.62 -16.50
N LEU A 39 -19.20 15.12 -17.08
CA LEU A 39 -18.27 14.26 -16.38
C LEU A 39 -17.61 14.98 -15.19
N GLN A 40 -17.28 16.25 -15.35
CA GLN A 40 -16.76 17.08 -14.26
C GLN A 40 -17.79 17.30 -13.15
N GLN A 41 -19.05 17.57 -13.52
CA GLN A 41 -20.15 17.74 -12.57
C GLN A 41 -20.37 16.45 -11.76
N ILE A 42 -20.47 15.31 -12.43
CA ILE A 42 -20.60 13.99 -11.79
C ILE A 42 -19.42 13.74 -10.84
N SER A 43 -18.20 13.99 -11.28
CA SER A 43 -17.01 13.78 -10.47
C SER A 43 -16.98 14.66 -9.22
N ASN A 44 -17.41 15.91 -9.32
CA ASN A 44 -17.53 16.81 -8.17
C ASN A 44 -18.58 16.27 -7.18
N LYS A 45 -19.71 15.78 -7.69
CA LYS A 45 -20.77 15.20 -6.87
C LYS A 45 -20.34 13.92 -6.16
N VAL A 46 -19.55 13.08 -6.86
CA VAL A 46 -18.93 11.89 -6.26
C VAL A 46 -18.02 12.27 -5.09
N ILE A 47 -17.19 13.32 -5.23
CA ILE A 47 -16.35 13.81 -4.12
C ILE A 47 -17.21 14.27 -2.95
N GLU A 48 -18.25 15.06 -3.21
CA GLU A 48 -19.14 15.59 -2.17
C GLU A 48 -19.81 14.46 -1.38
N ILE A 49 -20.47 13.52 -2.08
CA ILE A 49 -21.15 12.38 -1.48
C ILE A 49 -20.18 11.49 -0.70
N SER A 50 -19.01 11.19 -1.30
CA SER A 50 -18.01 10.34 -0.64
C SER A 50 -17.41 11.01 0.59
N LYS A 51 -17.19 12.34 0.54
CA LYS A 51 -16.74 13.11 1.70
C LYS A 51 -17.78 13.07 2.82
N LYS A 52 -19.05 13.29 2.48
CA LYS A 52 -20.17 13.24 3.45
C LYS A 52 -20.25 11.87 4.11
N ALA A 53 -20.26 10.80 3.34
CA ALA A 53 -20.27 9.44 3.86
C ALA A 53 -19.12 9.18 4.85
N ARG A 54 -17.90 9.66 4.54
CA ARG A 54 -16.73 9.52 5.41
C ARG A 54 -16.74 10.41 6.67
N THR A 55 -17.46 11.53 6.64
CA THR A 55 -17.56 12.47 7.79
C THR A 55 -18.71 12.15 8.72
N GLU A 56 -19.80 11.59 8.20
CA GLU A 56 -21.00 11.25 8.97
C GLU A 56 -20.98 9.79 9.48
N THR A 57 -19.95 9.02 9.13
CA THR A 57 -19.73 7.66 9.63
C THR A 57 -18.28 7.47 10.04
N ASP A 58 -18.04 6.47 10.87
CA ASP A 58 -16.69 6.13 11.33
C ASP A 58 -15.91 5.27 10.31
N ILE A 59 -16.41 5.13 9.07
CA ILE A 59 -15.77 4.34 8.02
C ILE A 59 -14.33 4.81 7.72
N GLY A 60 -14.05 6.11 7.89
CA GLY A 60 -12.73 6.70 7.70
C GLY A 60 -11.91 6.84 8.98
N LEU A 61 -12.50 6.59 10.17
CA LEU A 61 -11.81 6.71 11.43
C LEU A 61 -11.00 5.42 11.71
N ASN A 62 -9.76 5.59 12.15
CA ASN A 62 -8.86 4.48 12.51
C ASN A 62 -8.63 3.45 11.41
N SER A 63 -9.02 3.74 10.15
CA SER A 63 -8.60 2.92 9.02
C SER A 63 -7.12 3.16 8.76
N LEU A 64 -6.29 2.19 9.10
CA LEU A 64 -4.90 2.22 8.67
C LEU A 64 -4.88 1.97 7.15
N SER A 65 -4.11 2.75 6.42
CA SER A 65 -3.79 2.41 5.04
C SER A 65 -3.00 1.09 5.01
N ILE A 66 -2.98 0.40 3.88
CA ILE A 66 -2.12 -0.78 3.69
C ILE A 66 -0.68 -0.47 4.12
N ASN A 67 -0.18 0.72 3.77
CA ASN A 67 1.13 1.18 4.22
C ASN A 67 1.21 1.32 5.75
N GLY A 68 0.19 1.87 6.39
CA GLY A 68 0.13 1.99 7.84
C GLY A 68 0.10 0.64 8.55
N LEU A 69 -0.56 -0.36 7.95
CA LEU A 69 -0.59 -1.73 8.45
C LEU A 69 0.76 -2.42 8.31
N ALA A 70 1.43 -2.26 7.17
CA ALA A 70 2.78 -2.76 6.96
C ALA A 70 3.75 -2.18 8.01
N LEU A 71 3.67 -0.89 8.30
CA LEU A 71 4.48 -0.22 9.32
C LEU A 71 4.17 -0.72 10.74
N LYS A 72 2.91 -0.96 11.06
CA LYS A 72 2.52 -1.55 12.36
C LYS A 72 3.05 -2.97 12.50
N LEU A 73 3.01 -3.77 11.44
CA LEU A 73 3.58 -5.12 11.43
C LEU A 73 5.09 -5.08 11.70
N LEU A 74 5.82 -4.18 11.06
CA LEU A 74 7.25 -3.95 11.30
C LEU A 74 7.53 -3.65 12.78
N SER A 75 6.78 -2.73 13.36
CA SER A 75 6.94 -2.34 14.78
C SER A 75 6.59 -3.46 15.75
N ASN A 76 5.74 -4.40 15.36
CA ASN A 76 5.37 -5.55 16.19
C ASN A 76 6.43 -6.68 16.13
N ILE A 77 7.13 -6.82 15.00
CA ILE A 77 8.09 -7.90 14.78
C ILE A 77 9.49 -7.49 15.25
N PHE A 78 9.88 -6.26 15.02
CA PHE A 78 11.22 -5.77 15.36
C PHE A 78 11.17 -4.85 16.59
N GLU A 79 12.01 -5.13 17.57
CA GLU A 79 12.21 -4.25 18.74
C GLU A 79 12.80 -2.89 18.31
N HIS A 80 13.71 -2.91 17.33
CA HIS A 80 14.37 -1.73 16.78
C HIS A 80 14.21 -1.63 15.26
N PRO A 81 13.01 -1.27 14.75
CA PRO A 81 12.75 -1.19 13.30
C PRO A 81 13.67 -0.22 12.56
N ASN A 82 14.13 0.83 13.26
CA ASN A 82 15.01 1.86 12.71
C ASN A 82 16.45 1.37 12.41
N GLN A 83 16.83 0.21 12.92
CA GLN A 83 18.15 -0.41 12.67
C GLN A 83 18.11 -1.41 11.51
N GLN A 84 16.93 -1.73 10.99
CA GLN A 84 16.76 -2.72 9.93
C GLN A 84 17.05 -2.16 8.54
N ASN A 85 17.57 -3.02 7.68
CA ASN A 85 17.77 -2.73 6.26
C ASN A 85 16.49 -3.07 5.49
N VAL A 86 15.87 -2.08 4.90
CA VAL A 86 14.61 -2.22 4.16
C VAL A 86 14.86 -2.13 2.67
N LEU A 87 14.45 -3.16 1.94
CA LEU A 87 14.43 -3.20 0.49
C LEU A 87 12.99 -3.04 -0.01
N VAL A 88 12.73 -2.01 -0.82
CA VAL A 88 11.43 -1.78 -1.44
C VAL A 88 11.49 -2.11 -2.93
N LEU A 89 10.77 -3.14 -3.32
CA LEU A 89 10.62 -3.54 -4.71
C LEU A 89 9.42 -2.82 -5.32
N GLY A 90 9.70 -1.85 -6.18
CA GLY A 90 8.72 -0.97 -6.82
C GLY A 90 8.75 0.47 -6.33
N ALA A 91 9.02 1.40 -7.27
CA ALA A 91 8.99 2.84 -7.06
C ALA A 91 7.75 3.48 -7.70
N GLY A 92 6.60 2.81 -7.58
CA GLY A 92 5.28 3.34 -7.90
C GLY A 92 4.77 4.27 -6.79
N TYR A 93 3.53 4.75 -6.93
CA TYR A 93 2.91 5.64 -5.93
C TYR A 93 2.91 5.02 -4.51
N MET A 94 2.50 3.75 -4.39
CA MET A 94 2.46 3.03 -3.11
C MET A 94 3.85 2.85 -2.51
N GLY A 95 4.83 2.38 -3.30
CA GLY A 95 6.19 2.17 -2.84
C GLY A 95 6.88 3.46 -2.38
N ILE A 96 6.69 4.58 -3.11
CA ILE A 96 7.22 5.89 -2.73
C ILE A 96 6.59 6.36 -1.41
N ASN A 97 5.28 6.29 -1.29
CA ASN A 97 4.57 6.69 -0.08
C ASN A 97 5.00 5.83 1.13
N LEU A 98 5.18 4.54 0.93
CA LEU A 98 5.69 3.63 1.96
C LEU A 98 7.10 4.05 2.42
N MET A 99 8.03 4.28 1.50
CA MET A 99 9.39 4.73 1.81
C MET A 99 9.41 6.06 2.58
N GLN A 100 8.55 7.00 2.20
CA GLN A 100 8.39 8.27 2.91
C GLN A 100 7.88 8.06 4.34
N ASN A 101 6.95 7.14 4.55
CA ASN A 101 6.41 6.83 5.87
C ASN A 101 7.43 6.06 6.73
N LEU A 102 8.19 5.11 6.16
CA LEU A 102 9.32 4.46 6.84
C LEU A 102 10.34 5.48 7.33
N TYR A 103 10.70 6.43 6.46
CA TYR A 103 11.63 7.50 6.81
C TYR A 103 11.11 8.40 7.95
N LYS A 104 9.83 8.75 7.95
CA LYS A 104 9.19 9.51 9.03
C LYS A 104 9.22 8.78 10.37
N GLN A 105 9.20 7.44 10.36
CA GLN A 105 9.33 6.61 11.56
C GLN A 105 10.80 6.39 12.01
N GLY A 106 11.75 7.03 11.35
CA GLY A 106 13.16 6.96 11.73
C GLY A 106 13.98 5.88 11.04
N ILE A 107 13.38 5.08 10.14
CA ILE A 107 14.11 4.09 9.34
C ILE A 107 14.91 4.83 8.27
N ARG A 108 16.23 4.63 8.26
CA ARG A 108 17.16 5.36 7.36
C ARG A 108 17.77 4.46 6.29
N ASN A 109 17.92 3.18 6.57
CA ASN A 109 18.52 2.20 5.66
C ASN A 109 17.44 1.69 4.69
N ILE A 110 17.04 2.54 3.76
CA ILE A 110 16.01 2.21 2.75
C ILE A 110 16.68 2.16 1.38
N LYS A 111 16.57 1.03 0.72
CA LYS A 111 16.94 0.85 -0.68
C LYS A 111 15.69 0.58 -1.51
N SER A 112 15.73 0.95 -2.77
CA SER A 112 14.63 0.69 -3.71
C SER A 112 15.15 0.03 -4.97
N ILE A 113 14.40 -0.96 -5.45
CA ILE A 113 14.61 -1.59 -6.76
C ILE A 113 13.40 -1.32 -7.63
N ASN A 114 13.65 -0.97 -8.88
CA ASN A 114 12.60 -0.70 -9.84
C ASN A 114 13.03 -1.21 -11.24
N ARG A 115 12.11 -1.25 -12.19
CA ARG A 115 12.41 -1.65 -13.57
C ARG A 115 13.47 -0.77 -14.24
N SER A 116 13.52 0.50 -13.87
CA SER A 116 14.49 1.49 -14.34
C SER A 116 14.96 2.35 -13.19
N ILE A 117 16.15 2.92 -13.29
CA ILE A 117 16.65 3.87 -12.28
C ILE A 117 15.69 5.05 -12.20
N LYS A 118 15.29 5.37 -10.98
CA LYS A 118 14.34 6.44 -10.68
C LYS A 118 14.84 7.25 -9.49
N LYS A 119 14.80 8.56 -9.63
CA LYS A 119 15.01 9.47 -8.52
C LYS A 119 13.75 9.52 -7.65
N ILE A 120 13.88 9.27 -6.36
CA ILE A 120 12.79 9.17 -5.40
C ILE A 120 13.00 10.19 -4.30
N GLN A 121 12.08 11.15 -4.19
CA GLN A 121 12.08 12.13 -3.11
C GLN A 121 11.46 11.51 -1.85
N ILE A 122 12.25 11.32 -0.83
CA ILE A 122 11.85 10.74 0.45
C ILE A 122 11.35 11.82 1.42
N SER A 123 12.10 12.94 1.52
CA SER A 123 11.71 14.14 2.27
C SER A 123 12.18 15.38 1.53
N ASN A 124 11.95 16.57 2.08
CA ASN A 124 12.43 17.81 1.44
C ASN A 124 13.96 17.81 1.23
N ASP A 125 14.69 17.19 2.15
CA ASP A 125 16.16 17.24 2.20
C ASP A 125 16.80 15.87 1.90
N TYR A 126 16.03 14.83 1.58
CA TYR A 126 16.54 13.50 1.36
C TYR A 126 15.91 12.81 0.18
N GLU A 127 16.76 12.37 -0.73
CA GLU A 127 16.38 11.61 -1.93
C GLU A 127 17.25 10.38 -2.08
N ILE A 128 16.72 9.37 -2.75
CA ILE A 128 17.44 8.16 -3.15
C ILE A 128 17.25 7.89 -4.64
N PHE A 129 18.15 7.08 -5.20
CA PHE A 129 17.97 6.52 -6.53
C PHE A 129 17.63 5.04 -6.40
N SER A 130 16.64 4.57 -7.14
CA SER A 130 16.39 3.13 -7.22
C SER A 130 17.49 2.45 -8.04
N SER A 131 17.86 1.24 -7.63
CA SER A 131 18.60 0.29 -8.46
C SER A 131 17.66 -0.41 -9.46
N THR A 132 18.22 -1.21 -10.35
CA THR A 132 17.48 -2.01 -11.33
C THR A 132 17.32 -3.46 -10.86
N LEU A 133 16.43 -4.22 -11.53
CA LEU A 133 16.08 -5.59 -11.12
C LEU A 133 17.25 -6.57 -11.13
N ASP A 134 18.29 -6.31 -11.88
CA ASP A 134 19.53 -7.11 -11.94
C ASP A 134 20.27 -7.14 -10.59
N THR A 135 20.11 -6.12 -9.76
CA THR A 135 20.74 -6.06 -8.42
C THR A 135 19.88 -6.71 -7.32
N LEU A 136 18.68 -7.21 -7.64
CA LEU A 136 17.70 -7.68 -6.65
C LEU A 136 18.28 -8.78 -5.74
N TYR A 137 18.92 -9.77 -6.33
CA TYR A 137 19.42 -10.92 -5.58
C TYR A 137 20.60 -10.56 -4.68
N ASP A 138 21.44 -9.64 -5.09
CA ASP A 138 22.56 -9.15 -4.27
C ASP A 138 22.03 -8.31 -3.09
N GLU A 139 21.01 -7.47 -3.31
CA GLU A 139 20.41 -6.64 -2.27
C GLU A 139 19.62 -7.45 -1.24
N LEU A 140 19.02 -8.58 -1.62
CA LEU A 140 18.33 -9.49 -0.70
C LEU A 140 19.25 -10.03 0.40
N GLU A 141 20.54 -10.21 0.11
CA GLU A 141 21.53 -10.73 1.08
C GLU A 141 21.73 -9.80 2.27
N TYR A 142 21.51 -8.50 2.07
CA TYR A 142 21.70 -7.47 3.09
C TYR A 142 20.40 -6.96 3.71
N SER A 143 19.24 -7.43 3.20
CA SER A 143 17.95 -6.89 3.59
C SER A 143 17.33 -7.70 4.73
N ASP A 144 16.91 -7.05 5.79
CA ASP A 144 16.16 -7.66 6.90
C ASP A 144 14.66 -7.65 6.60
N ILE A 145 14.23 -6.72 5.77
CA ILE A 145 12.84 -6.53 5.38
C ILE A 145 12.77 -6.31 3.87
N LEU A 146 11.95 -7.11 3.18
CA LEU A 146 11.58 -6.91 1.78
C LEU A 146 10.11 -6.49 1.71
N ILE A 147 9.83 -5.37 1.03
CA ILE A 147 8.46 -4.96 0.76
C ILE A 147 8.26 -4.84 -0.74
N ALA A 148 7.38 -5.65 -1.30
CA ALA A 148 7.09 -5.69 -2.73
C ALA A 148 5.78 -4.96 -3.03
N SER A 149 5.80 -4.04 -4.01
CA SER A 149 4.64 -3.24 -4.44
C SER A 149 4.64 -2.98 -5.94
N CYS A 150 5.08 -3.97 -6.71
CA CYS A 150 5.10 -3.92 -8.17
C CYS A 150 3.78 -4.40 -8.79
N ILE A 151 3.52 -3.98 -10.03
CA ILE A 151 2.51 -4.59 -10.89
C ILE A 151 3.26 -5.46 -11.89
N THR A 152 3.17 -6.79 -11.72
CA THR A 152 3.82 -7.79 -12.57
C THR A 152 2.87 -8.95 -12.82
N GLU A 153 3.01 -9.62 -13.96
CA GLU A 153 2.19 -10.80 -14.28
C GLU A 153 2.69 -12.05 -13.54
N LEU A 154 3.98 -12.12 -13.25
CA LEU A 154 4.64 -13.24 -12.58
C LEU A 154 5.39 -12.75 -11.34
N PRO A 155 5.55 -13.61 -10.31
CA PRO A 155 6.39 -13.30 -9.16
C PRO A 155 7.82 -12.94 -9.58
N LEU A 156 8.40 -11.94 -8.92
CA LEU A 156 9.77 -11.48 -9.13
C LEU A 156 10.77 -12.17 -8.20
N VAL A 157 10.29 -12.68 -7.07
CA VAL A 157 11.12 -13.33 -6.05
C VAL A 157 10.60 -14.74 -5.82
N GLY A 158 11.40 -15.72 -6.21
CA GLY A 158 11.13 -17.15 -6.02
C GLY A 158 11.82 -17.72 -4.79
N LYS A 159 11.39 -18.93 -4.38
CA LYS A 159 11.90 -19.65 -3.22
C LYS A 159 13.42 -19.81 -3.24
N GLY A 160 13.99 -20.21 -4.40
CA GLY A 160 15.43 -20.39 -4.53
C GLY A 160 16.26 -19.12 -4.31
N ALA A 161 15.72 -17.94 -4.65
CA ALA A 161 16.39 -16.66 -4.40
C ALA A 161 16.49 -16.38 -2.90
N ILE A 162 15.41 -16.60 -2.15
CA ILE A 162 15.39 -16.42 -0.71
C ILE A 162 16.28 -17.43 0.02
N GLU A 163 16.26 -18.70 -0.37
CA GLU A 163 17.15 -19.71 0.18
C GLU A 163 18.64 -19.36 0.00
N ASN A 164 18.99 -18.84 -1.18
CA ASN A 164 20.36 -18.38 -1.43
C ASN A 164 20.73 -17.15 -0.61
N ALA A 165 19.84 -16.17 -0.50
CA ALA A 165 20.05 -15.00 0.34
C ALA A 165 20.21 -15.39 1.82
N LEU A 166 19.38 -16.30 2.35
CA LEU A 166 19.47 -16.81 3.71
C LEU A 166 20.81 -17.46 4.02
N LYS A 167 21.33 -18.32 3.12
CA LYS A 167 22.66 -18.92 3.28
C LYS A 167 23.76 -17.87 3.44
N LYS A 168 23.74 -16.83 2.61
CA LYS A 168 24.75 -15.75 2.65
C LYS A 168 24.62 -14.86 3.89
N ARG A 169 23.41 -14.68 4.42
CA ARG A 169 23.15 -13.91 5.65
C ARG A 169 23.15 -14.75 6.95
N SER A 170 23.81 -15.91 6.92
CA SER A 170 23.92 -16.82 8.07
C SER A 170 22.56 -17.21 8.67
N ASN A 171 21.57 -17.43 7.83
CA ASN A 171 20.20 -17.78 8.16
C ASN A 171 19.48 -16.77 9.09
N LYS A 172 19.89 -15.50 9.09
CA LYS A 172 19.14 -14.46 9.79
C LYS A 172 17.72 -14.36 9.19
N PRO A 173 16.68 -14.31 10.02
CA PRO A 173 15.31 -14.19 9.53
C PRO A 173 15.10 -12.98 8.63
N ILE A 174 14.18 -13.12 7.69
CA ILE A 174 13.73 -12.04 6.81
C ILE A 174 12.22 -11.88 6.89
N LEU A 175 11.78 -10.63 7.03
CA LEU A 175 10.37 -10.28 6.89
C LEU A 175 10.08 -9.89 5.45
N ILE A 176 9.06 -10.49 4.87
CA ILE A 176 8.62 -10.18 3.50
C ILE A 176 7.17 -9.73 3.56
N ILE A 177 6.89 -8.56 2.98
CA ILE A 177 5.54 -8.01 2.85
C ILE A 177 5.24 -7.86 1.35
N ASP A 178 4.30 -8.65 0.85
CA ASP A 178 3.87 -8.57 -0.55
C ASP A 178 2.54 -7.82 -0.68
N LEU A 179 2.64 -6.58 -1.16
CA LEU A 179 1.51 -5.69 -1.44
C LEU A 179 1.10 -5.74 -2.92
N GLY A 180 1.73 -6.60 -3.72
CA GLY A 180 1.46 -6.75 -5.15
C GLY A 180 0.15 -7.49 -5.44
N VAL A 181 -0.59 -6.99 -6.42
CA VAL A 181 -1.74 -7.69 -7.02
C VAL A 181 -1.59 -7.58 -8.54
N PRO A 182 -1.25 -8.69 -9.21
CA PRO A 182 -0.89 -10.04 -8.74
C PRO A 182 0.33 -10.06 -7.80
N ARG A 183 0.54 -11.17 -7.08
CA ARG A 183 1.63 -11.34 -6.12
C ARG A 183 3.01 -11.20 -6.77
N ASN A 184 3.92 -10.54 -6.05
CA ASN A 184 5.31 -10.37 -6.48
C ASN A 184 6.23 -11.46 -5.92
N ILE A 185 5.77 -12.21 -4.93
CA ILE A 185 6.52 -13.19 -4.16
C ILE A 185 5.84 -14.55 -4.31
N GLU A 186 6.60 -15.61 -4.59
CA GLU A 186 6.08 -16.98 -4.62
C GLU A 186 5.58 -17.42 -3.24
N ASP A 187 4.42 -18.08 -3.17
CA ASP A 187 3.80 -18.45 -1.90
C ASP A 187 4.57 -19.59 -1.21
N GLU A 188 5.29 -20.42 -1.95
CA GLU A 188 6.15 -21.50 -1.47
C GLU A 188 7.28 -21.01 -0.54
N ILE A 189 7.59 -19.72 -0.55
CA ILE A 189 8.53 -19.08 0.37
C ILE A 189 8.08 -19.20 1.83
N ARG A 190 6.77 -19.34 2.10
CA ARG A 190 6.21 -19.57 3.45
C ARG A 190 6.71 -20.87 4.10
N GLU A 191 7.17 -21.85 3.31
CA GLU A 191 7.70 -23.11 3.82
C GLU A 191 9.10 -22.97 4.44
N ILE A 192 9.76 -21.83 4.23
CA ILE A 192 11.10 -21.57 4.78
C ILE A 192 10.96 -21.04 6.21
N GLU A 193 11.52 -21.77 7.19
CA GLU A 193 11.38 -21.49 8.62
C GLU A 193 11.82 -20.06 9.01
N GLN A 194 12.86 -19.52 8.36
CA GLN A 194 13.42 -18.19 8.66
C GLN A 194 12.70 -17.06 7.92
N VAL A 195 11.57 -17.34 7.27
CA VAL A 195 10.83 -16.33 6.48
C VAL A 195 9.47 -16.05 7.10
N TYR A 196 9.21 -14.79 7.31
CA TYR A 196 7.89 -14.28 7.71
C TYR A 196 7.25 -13.58 6.50
N LEU A 197 6.47 -14.32 5.71
CA LEU A 197 5.78 -13.77 4.54
C LEU A 197 4.35 -13.35 4.89
N TYR A 198 4.06 -12.06 4.69
CA TYR A 198 2.71 -11.49 4.79
C TYR A 198 2.28 -10.94 3.45
N SER A 199 1.21 -11.45 2.92
CA SER A 199 0.55 -10.90 1.74
C SER A 199 -0.44 -9.81 2.12
N ILE A 200 -0.97 -9.10 1.13
CA ILE A 200 -2.05 -8.12 1.35
C ILE A 200 -3.26 -8.77 2.03
N ASP A 201 -3.61 -10.02 1.64
CA ASP A 201 -4.72 -10.76 2.23
C ASP A 201 -4.46 -11.12 3.71
N ASP A 202 -3.20 -11.40 4.08
CA ASP A 202 -2.83 -11.66 5.47
C ASP A 202 -2.91 -10.39 6.32
N ILE A 203 -2.48 -9.27 5.74
CA ILE A 203 -2.57 -7.96 6.38
C ILE A 203 -4.04 -7.59 6.61
N GLU A 204 -4.91 -7.89 5.65
CA GLU A 204 -6.37 -7.72 5.81
C GLU A 204 -6.93 -8.55 6.96
N LYS A 205 -6.56 -9.83 7.06
CA LYS A 205 -7.03 -10.72 8.14
C LYS A 205 -6.61 -10.21 9.51
N ILE A 206 -5.37 -9.75 9.67
CA ILE A 206 -4.87 -9.17 10.93
C ILE A 206 -5.68 -7.92 11.33
N THR A 207 -6.26 -7.21 10.36
CA THR A 207 -7.11 -6.04 10.62
C THR A 207 -8.57 -6.38 10.86
N GLN A 208 -9.00 -7.58 10.51
CA GLN A 208 -10.39 -8.04 10.67
C GLN A 208 -10.81 -8.23 12.13
N GLU A 209 -9.93 -8.23 13.11
CA GLU A 209 -10.30 -8.19 14.53
C GLU A 209 -11.21 -6.99 14.88
N ASN A 210 -11.19 -5.93 14.07
CA ASN A 210 -12.11 -4.79 14.13
C ASN A 210 -13.21 -4.80 13.04
N PHE A 211 -13.36 -5.91 12.29
CA PHE A 211 -14.20 -5.96 11.09
C PHE A 211 -15.69 -5.78 11.39
N GLY A 212 -16.17 -6.28 12.53
CA GLY A 212 -17.59 -6.16 12.91
C GLY A 212 -18.07 -4.72 13.00
N GLN A 213 -17.30 -3.83 13.63
CA GLN A 213 -17.63 -2.40 13.71
C GLN A 213 -17.51 -1.72 12.33
N ARG A 214 -16.47 -2.05 11.56
CA ARG A 214 -16.27 -1.46 10.21
C ARG A 214 -17.34 -1.86 9.22
N SER A 215 -17.83 -3.09 9.28
CA SER A 215 -18.96 -3.54 8.45
C SER A 215 -20.23 -2.74 8.72
N ILE A 216 -20.53 -2.47 10.00
CA ILE A 216 -21.67 -1.63 10.39
C ILE A 216 -21.50 -0.19 9.87
N GLU A 217 -20.31 0.36 9.98
CA GLU A 217 -20.02 1.71 9.47
C GLU A 217 -20.04 1.78 7.94
N ALA A 218 -19.60 0.72 7.26
CA ALA A 218 -19.71 0.60 5.81
C ALA A 218 -21.18 0.57 5.35
N ASP A 219 -22.05 -0.13 6.08
CA ASP A 219 -23.49 -0.16 5.80
C ASP A 219 -24.14 1.21 6.01
N LYS A 220 -23.76 1.95 7.07
CA LYS A 220 -24.21 3.33 7.29
C LYS A 220 -23.76 4.25 6.15
N ALA A 221 -22.49 4.20 5.79
CA ALA A 221 -21.93 4.98 4.69
C ALA A 221 -22.59 4.62 3.35
N MET A 222 -22.92 3.34 3.13
CA MET A 222 -23.65 2.89 1.95
C MET A 222 -25.05 3.51 1.85
N LYS A 223 -25.78 3.59 2.97
CA LYS A 223 -27.12 4.23 3.01
C LYS A 223 -27.05 5.70 2.61
N ILE A 224 -26.06 6.43 3.12
CA ILE A 224 -25.82 7.85 2.77
C ILE A 224 -25.53 7.97 1.26
N ILE A 225 -24.63 7.13 0.73
CA ILE A 225 -24.26 7.15 -0.68
C ILE A 225 -25.47 6.89 -1.57
N VAL A 226 -26.29 5.89 -1.25
CA VAL A 226 -27.46 5.54 -2.07
C VAL A 226 -28.49 6.66 -2.06
N LEU A 227 -28.74 7.26 -0.90
CA LEU A 227 -29.70 8.36 -0.76
C LEU A 227 -29.26 9.59 -1.56
N ASP A 228 -28.04 10.07 -1.33
CA ASP A 228 -27.54 11.27 -1.95
C ASP A 228 -27.28 11.09 -3.46
N ALA A 229 -26.89 9.88 -3.90
CA ALA A 229 -26.73 9.60 -5.33
C ALA A 229 -28.07 9.60 -6.07
N LYS A 230 -29.17 9.12 -5.49
CA LYS A 230 -30.52 9.24 -6.05
C LYS A 230 -30.94 10.69 -6.22
N THR A 231 -30.81 11.49 -5.14
CA THR A 231 -31.15 12.94 -5.19
C THR A 231 -30.29 13.71 -6.20
N ALA A 232 -29.08 13.27 -6.49
CA ALA A 232 -28.20 13.92 -7.44
C ALA A 232 -28.50 13.57 -8.90
N LEU A 233 -29.33 12.56 -9.16
CA LEU A 233 -29.73 12.12 -10.51
C LEU A 233 -31.12 12.67 -10.92
N GLU A 234 -31.91 13.15 -9.96
CA GLU A 234 -33.13 13.91 -10.15
C GLU A 234 -32.83 15.38 -10.49
#